data_4d542f77cd67b1e08ab6bb9e976edef1
#
_entry.id   4d542f77cd67b1e08ab6bb9e976edef1
#
_cell.length_a   1.000
_cell.length_b   1.000
_cell.length_c   1.000
_cell.angle_alpha   90.00
_cell.angle_beta   90.00
_cell.angle_gamma   90.00
#
_symmetry.space_group_name_H-M   'P 1'
#
loop_
_entity.id
_entity.type
_entity.pdbx_description
1 polymer ?
#
loop_
_entity_poly.entity_id
_entity_poly.type
_entity_poly.pdbx_seq_one_letter_code
_entity_poly.pdbx_strand_id
1 'polypeptide(L)'
;MRESLATVPTTKEPTMIQPVRTENLFKRADAVFDNIAKRAYELFDTNGHVLGHEVEDWLTAEKELLHPVHLNVSETGEAFDVKAEVPGFTEKELHINVEPRRLAISGKREVRKEEKKGRTICSEMCSDEIMRVVDLPADVEAEKAIAKLKNGVLDLHLPKAVQARSIRIEPKTAG
;
A
#
# COMPACT_ATOMS: atom_id res chain seq x y z
N MET A 1 33.85 27.43 -30.54
CA MET A 1 32.68 26.52 -30.47
C MET A 1 32.94 25.51 -29.36
N ARG A 2 32.25 25.64 -28.25
CA ARG A 2 32.29 24.68 -27.13
C ARG A 2 30.90 24.10 -27.00
N GLU A 3 30.77 22.84 -27.42
CA GLU A 3 29.54 22.06 -27.26
C GLU A 3 29.26 21.81 -25.76
N SER A 4 28.10 22.27 -25.34
CA SER A 4 27.55 22.02 -24.00
C SER A 4 27.00 20.59 -23.98
N LEU A 5 27.71 19.68 -23.33
CA LEU A 5 27.23 18.34 -23.03
C LEU A 5 26.02 18.45 -22.07
N ALA A 6 24.84 18.15 -22.61
CA ALA A 6 23.61 18.01 -21.83
C ALA A 6 23.77 16.85 -20.83
N THR A 7 23.68 17.19 -19.57
CA THR A 7 23.69 16.22 -18.45
C THR A 7 22.41 15.38 -18.52
N VAL A 8 22.56 14.11 -18.84
CA VAL A 8 21.47 13.10 -18.81
C VAL A 8 21.01 12.98 -17.36
N PRO A 9 19.69 13.04 -17.06
CA PRO A 9 19.22 12.87 -15.68
C PRO A 9 19.55 11.44 -15.23
N THR A 10 20.29 11.34 -14.17
CA THR A 10 20.64 10.07 -13.49
C THR A 10 19.35 9.37 -13.06
N THR A 11 19.02 8.28 -13.73
CA THR A 11 17.91 7.40 -13.34
C THR A 11 18.23 6.84 -11.97
N LYS A 12 17.47 7.29 -10.95
CA LYS A 12 17.60 6.81 -9.58
C LYS A 12 17.41 5.28 -9.57
N GLU A 13 18.37 4.55 -9.06
CA GLU A 13 18.27 3.09 -8.93
C GLU A 13 17.06 2.71 -8.08
N PRO A 14 16.39 1.58 -8.39
CA PRO A 14 15.23 1.13 -7.61
C PRO A 14 15.65 0.78 -6.18
N THR A 15 14.98 1.37 -5.19
CA THR A 15 15.24 1.07 -3.78
C THR A 15 14.50 -0.20 -3.39
N MET A 16 15.20 -1.13 -2.74
CA MET A 16 14.64 -2.37 -2.22
C MET A 16 13.99 -2.12 -0.86
N ILE A 17 12.70 -2.47 -0.74
CA ILE A 17 11.95 -2.38 0.51
C ILE A 17 11.85 -3.78 1.11
N GLN A 18 12.21 -3.93 2.40
CA GLN A 18 12.06 -5.20 3.10
C GLN A 18 10.64 -5.32 3.68
N PRO A 19 9.98 -6.49 3.55
CA PRO A 19 8.67 -6.71 4.14
C PRO A 19 8.73 -6.60 5.67
N VAL A 20 7.73 -5.93 6.26
CA VAL A 20 7.62 -5.69 7.70
C VAL A 20 6.75 -6.76 8.36
N ARG A 21 7.07 -7.14 9.61
CA ARG A 21 6.32 -8.14 10.37
C ARG A 21 4.86 -7.76 10.61
N THR A 22 3.99 -8.76 10.62
CA THR A 22 2.52 -8.70 10.68
C THR A 22 1.94 -7.87 11.86
N GLU A 23 2.59 -7.84 13.01
CA GLU A 23 2.10 -7.13 14.21
C GLU A 23 1.89 -5.61 14.02
N ASN A 24 2.67 -4.99 13.15
CA ASN A 24 2.56 -3.55 12.87
C ASN A 24 1.39 -3.20 11.92
N LEU A 25 0.95 -4.16 11.10
CA LEU A 25 -0.15 -3.92 10.16
C LEU A 25 -1.50 -3.80 10.87
N PHE A 26 -1.81 -4.71 11.80
CA PHE A 26 -3.07 -4.68 12.54
C PHE A 26 -3.21 -3.38 13.35
N LYS A 27 -2.15 -2.97 14.05
CA LYS A 27 -2.13 -1.69 14.78
C LYS A 27 -2.35 -0.49 13.88
N ARG A 28 -1.85 -0.54 12.64
CA ARG A 28 -2.06 0.53 11.66
C ARG A 28 -3.47 0.50 11.10
N ALA A 29 -4.00 -0.68 10.79
CA ALA A 29 -5.37 -0.84 10.34
C ALA A 29 -6.35 -0.31 11.39
N ASP A 30 -6.13 -0.65 12.66
CA ASP A 30 -6.93 -0.14 13.78
C ASP A 30 -6.83 1.39 13.88
N ALA A 31 -5.63 1.96 13.78
CA ALA A 31 -5.45 3.41 13.83
C ALA A 31 -6.10 4.13 12.65
N VAL A 32 -6.03 3.57 11.45
CA VAL A 32 -6.71 4.10 10.26
C VAL A 32 -8.23 4.04 10.46
N PHE A 33 -8.74 2.91 10.94
CA PHE A 33 -10.16 2.73 11.22
C PHE A 33 -10.66 3.73 12.26
N ASP A 34 -9.93 3.91 13.36
CA ASP A 34 -10.26 4.87 14.42
C ASP A 34 -10.29 6.32 13.88
N ASN A 35 -9.35 6.68 13.01
CA ASN A 35 -9.32 8.00 12.39
C ASN A 35 -10.53 8.21 11.46
N ILE A 36 -10.90 7.20 10.67
CA ILE A 36 -12.08 7.25 9.80
C ILE A 36 -13.34 7.36 10.66
N ALA A 37 -13.48 6.55 11.71
CA ALA A 37 -14.61 6.59 12.62
C ALA A 37 -14.77 7.97 13.28
N LYS A 38 -13.67 8.55 13.76
CA LYS A 38 -13.67 9.89 14.33
C LYS A 38 -14.13 10.94 13.33
N ARG A 39 -13.60 10.89 12.11
CA ARG A 39 -13.97 11.85 11.06
C ARG A 39 -15.42 11.69 10.61
N ALA A 40 -15.91 10.46 10.50
CA ALA A 40 -17.31 10.17 10.20
C ALA A 40 -18.25 10.73 11.27
N TYR A 41 -17.85 10.61 12.55
CA TYR A 41 -18.62 11.20 13.66
C TYR A 41 -18.64 12.73 13.59
N GLU A 42 -17.51 13.38 13.24
CA GLU A 42 -17.46 14.84 13.03
C GLU A 42 -18.38 15.29 11.89
N LEU A 43 -18.47 14.51 10.80
CA LEU A 43 -19.40 14.77 9.70
C LEU A 43 -20.84 14.63 10.17
N PHE A 44 -21.18 13.58 10.89
CA PHE A 44 -22.51 13.37 11.50
C PHE A 44 -22.92 14.55 12.41
N ASP A 45 -21.99 15.00 13.26
CA ASP A 45 -22.22 16.15 14.15
C ASP A 45 -22.46 17.46 13.35
N THR A 46 -21.66 17.70 12.33
CA THR A 46 -21.79 18.87 11.46
C THR A 46 -23.06 18.85 10.62
N ASN A 47 -23.53 17.66 10.21
CA ASN A 47 -24.76 17.47 9.44
C ASN A 47 -26.03 17.51 10.32
N GLY A 48 -25.91 17.85 11.61
CA GLY A 48 -27.04 18.03 12.52
C GLY A 48 -27.66 16.72 13.03
N HIS A 49 -26.87 15.65 13.14
CA HIS A 49 -27.28 14.34 13.70
C HIS A 49 -28.41 13.66 12.90
N VAL A 50 -28.40 13.81 11.57
CA VAL A 50 -29.40 13.17 10.69
C VAL A 50 -29.13 11.68 10.63
N LEU A 51 -30.06 10.87 11.13
CA LEU A 51 -29.97 9.41 11.11
C LEU A 51 -30.19 8.85 9.69
N GLY A 52 -29.55 7.73 9.40
CA GLY A 52 -29.66 7.04 8.10
C GLY A 52 -28.57 7.38 7.10
N HIS A 53 -27.63 8.28 7.44
CA HIS A 53 -26.49 8.68 6.61
C HIS A 53 -25.14 8.18 7.15
N GLU A 54 -25.14 7.27 8.13
CA GLU A 54 -23.93 6.82 8.82
C GLU A 54 -22.92 6.17 7.87
N VAL A 55 -23.42 5.44 6.85
CA VAL A 55 -22.57 4.81 5.83
C VAL A 55 -22.00 5.86 4.88
N GLU A 56 -22.77 6.89 4.52
CA GLU A 56 -22.33 7.99 3.65
C GLU A 56 -21.27 8.83 4.35
N ASP A 57 -21.46 9.14 5.63
CA ASP A 57 -20.48 9.86 6.45
C ASP A 57 -19.19 9.06 6.59
N TRP A 58 -19.29 7.74 6.78
CA TRP A 58 -18.12 6.84 6.80
C TRP A 58 -17.36 6.86 5.48
N LEU A 59 -18.05 6.64 4.35
CA LEU A 59 -17.43 6.61 3.02
C LEU A 59 -16.83 7.98 2.65
N THR A 60 -17.43 9.06 3.12
CA THR A 60 -16.90 10.42 2.93
C THR A 60 -15.62 10.61 3.74
N ALA A 61 -15.62 10.22 5.02
CA ALA A 61 -14.46 10.25 5.88
C ALA A 61 -13.30 9.41 5.32
N GLU A 62 -13.60 8.21 4.84
CA GLU A 62 -12.60 7.34 4.19
C GLU A 62 -11.96 8.02 2.98
N LYS A 63 -12.76 8.62 2.09
CA LYS A 63 -12.25 9.33 0.91
C LYS A 63 -11.46 10.58 1.24
N GLU A 64 -11.76 11.25 2.36
CA GLU A 64 -11.02 12.42 2.81
C GLU A 64 -9.66 12.05 3.42
N LEU A 65 -9.58 10.91 4.10
CA LEU A 65 -8.40 10.47 4.84
C LEU A 65 -7.47 9.56 4.04
N LEU A 66 -8.03 8.73 3.16
CA LEU A 66 -7.25 7.77 2.39
C LEU A 66 -7.14 8.17 0.92
N HIS A 67 -5.92 8.20 0.43
CA HIS A 67 -5.66 8.31 -1.00
C HIS A 67 -5.92 6.99 -1.72
N PRO A 68 -6.63 7.02 -2.86
CA PRO A 68 -6.84 5.82 -3.65
C PRO A 68 -5.51 5.31 -4.21
N VAL A 69 -5.23 4.03 -4.00
CA VAL A 69 -4.08 3.33 -4.60
C VAL A 69 -4.57 2.51 -5.78
N HIS A 70 -4.11 2.85 -6.98
CA HIS A 70 -4.34 2.02 -8.17
C HIS A 70 -3.41 0.81 -8.12
N LEU A 71 -4.01 -0.37 -8.18
CA LEU A 71 -3.34 -1.65 -8.06
C LEU A 71 -3.59 -2.48 -9.30
N ASN A 72 -2.53 -3.03 -9.87
CA ASN A 72 -2.59 -4.04 -10.93
C ASN A 72 -1.90 -5.31 -10.43
N VAL A 73 -2.61 -6.41 -10.43
CA VAL A 73 -2.09 -7.73 -10.05
C VAL A 73 -2.10 -8.61 -11.28
N SER A 74 -0.93 -9.11 -11.65
CA SER A 74 -0.77 -10.10 -12.71
C SER A 74 -0.26 -11.42 -12.14
N GLU A 75 -0.79 -12.51 -12.63
CA GLU A 75 -0.44 -13.86 -12.21
C GLU A 75 0.36 -14.55 -13.31
N THR A 76 1.50 -15.12 -12.93
CA THR A 76 2.27 -16.04 -13.76
C THR A 76 2.16 -17.46 -13.20
N GLY A 77 2.74 -18.44 -13.89
CA GLY A 77 2.78 -19.82 -13.37
C GLY A 77 3.47 -19.94 -12.00
N GLU A 78 4.45 -19.07 -11.73
CA GLU A 78 5.37 -19.20 -10.60
C GLU A 78 5.24 -18.07 -9.56
N ALA A 79 4.61 -16.92 -9.92
CA ALA A 79 4.57 -15.75 -9.06
C ALA A 79 3.33 -14.88 -9.32
N PHE A 80 3.07 -13.97 -8.37
CA PHE A 80 2.23 -12.79 -8.59
C PHE A 80 3.13 -11.56 -8.71
N ASP A 81 2.89 -10.76 -9.73
CA ASP A 81 3.51 -9.45 -9.91
C ASP A 81 2.46 -8.37 -9.64
N VAL A 82 2.74 -7.52 -8.67
CA VAL A 82 1.83 -6.46 -8.23
C VAL A 82 2.48 -5.11 -8.49
N LYS A 83 1.75 -4.22 -9.16
CA LYS A 83 2.12 -2.83 -9.36
C LYS A 83 1.16 -1.93 -8.62
N ALA A 84 1.68 -1.07 -7.74
CA ALA A 84 0.89 -0.10 -6.99
C ALA A 84 1.39 1.31 -7.29
N GLU A 85 0.48 2.21 -7.65
CA GLU A 85 0.80 3.61 -7.81
C GLU A 85 0.74 4.32 -6.46
N VAL A 86 1.90 4.78 -5.99
CA VAL A 86 2.07 5.46 -4.69
C VAL A 86 2.85 6.76 -4.86
N PRO A 87 2.30 7.72 -5.64
CA PRO A 87 3.03 8.93 -6.00
C PRO A 87 3.37 9.75 -4.76
N GLY A 88 4.62 10.20 -4.70
CA GLY A 88 5.10 11.07 -3.63
C GLY A 88 5.50 10.37 -2.34
N PHE A 89 5.27 9.06 -2.19
CA PHE A 89 5.77 8.29 -1.05
C PHE A 89 7.21 7.85 -1.27
N THR A 90 7.98 7.84 -0.19
CA THR A 90 9.33 7.28 -0.12
C THR A 90 9.29 5.89 0.49
N GLU A 91 10.40 5.13 0.36
CA GLU A 91 10.53 3.80 0.95
C GLU A 91 10.36 3.79 2.48
N LYS A 92 10.68 4.89 3.16
CA LYS A 92 10.57 5.01 4.62
C LYS A 92 9.15 5.23 5.11
N GLU A 93 8.31 5.75 4.25
CA GLU A 93 6.90 6.05 4.53
C GLU A 93 5.97 4.88 4.17
N LEU A 94 6.48 3.92 3.37
CA LEU A 94 5.74 2.74 2.93
C LEU A 94 6.01 1.53 3.81
N HIS A 95 4.96 0.77 4.09
CA HIS A 95 5.02 -0.49 4.79
C HIS A 95 4.27 -1.55 3.99
N ILE A 96 4.99 -2.63 3.70
CA ILE A 96 4.48 -3.76 2.93
C ILE A 96 4.47 -4.97 3.84
N ASN A 97 3.33 -5.61 3.95
CA ASN A 97 3.19 -6.88 4.66
C ASN A 97 2.72 -7.96 3.69
N VAL A 98 3.44 -9.06 3.66
CA VAL A 98 3.12 -10.22 2.82
C VAL A 98 2.82 -11.40 3.73
N GLU A 99 1.62 -11.91 3.63
CA GLU A 99 1.16 -13.15 4.26
C GLU A 99 0.95 -14.22 3.17
N PRO A 100 0.80 -15.50 3.51
CA PRO A 100 0.69 -16.54 2.49
C PRO A 100 -0.36 -16.27 1.41
N ARG A 101 -1.50 -15.69 1.78
CA ARG A 101 -2.61 -15.39 0.86
C ARG A 101 -3.08 -13.95 0.88
N ARG A 102 -2.27 -13.04 1.40
CA ARG A 102 -2.65 -11.65 1.54
C ARG A 102 -1.44 -10.72 1.41
N LEU A 103 -1.65 -9.66 0.67
CA LEU A 103 -0.72 -8.54 0.57
C LEU A 103 -1.38 -7.30 1.17
N ALA A 104 -0.68 -6.60 2.06
CA ALA A 104 -1.11 -5.30 2.53
C ALA A 104 -0.04 -4.25 2.27
N ILE A 105 -0.46 -3.12 1.75
CA ILE A 105 0.37 -1.95 1.48
C ILE A 105 -0.24 -0.80 2.28
N SER A 106 0.57 -0.17 3.13
CA SER A 106 0.17 1.03 3.86
C SER A 106 1.27 2.07 3.82
N GLY A 107 0.90 3.33 3.93
CA GLY A 107 1.84 4.43 4.00
C GLY A 107 1.20 5.64 4.63
N LYS A 108 2.02 6.43 5.32
CA LYS A 108 1.62 7.72 5.87
C LYS A 108 2.74 8.71 5.68
N ARG A 109 2.41 9.87 5.15
CA ARG A 109 3.34 10.99 5.07
C ARG A 109 2.66 12.27 5.53
N GLU A 110 3.45 13.12 6.16
CA GLU A 110 3.04 14.46 6.55
C GLU A 110 3.75 15.46 5.64
N VAL A 111 2.98 16.20 4.86
CA VAL A 111 3.49 17.27 4.00
C VAL A 111 3.29 18.60 4.71
N ARG A 112 4.36 19.19 5.21
CA ARG A 112 4.37 20.57 5.66
C ARG A 112 4.70 21.47 4.46
N LYS A 113 3.74 22.16 3.93
CA LYS A 113 4.01 23.26 2.99
C LYS A 113 4.48 24.48 3.79
N GLU A 114 5.79 24.65 3.95
CA GLU A 114 6.35 25.92 4.37
C GLU A 114 6.42 26.87 3.16
N GLU A 115 5.45 27.73 3.00
CA GLU A 115 5.60 28.88 2.11
C GLU A 115 6.49 29.94 2.77
N LYS A 116 7.77 29.94 2.40
CA LYS A 116 8.69 31.03 2.72
C LYS A 116 8.47 32.17 1.72
N LYS A 117 7.54 33.06 1.98
CA LYS A 117 7.44 34.46 1.60
C LYS A 117 5.98 34.88 1.52
N GLY A 118 5.56 35.67 2.50
CA GLY A 118 4.25 36.29 2.49
C GLY A 118 3.43 35.93 3.72
N ARG A 119 2.46 36.75 4.04
CA ARG A 119 1.52 36.57 5.14
C ARG A 119 0.75 35.29 4.88
N THR A 120 1.10 34.21 5.58
CA THR A 120 0.41 32.91 5.46
C THR A 120 -1.03 33.08 5.92
N ILE A 121 -1.98 33.01 4.99
CA ILE A 121 -3.43 33.13 5.28
C ILE A 121 -4.00 31.73 5.61
N CYS A 122 -3.36 30.65 5.16
CA CYS A 122 -3.76 29.29 5.43
C CYS A 122 -2.52 28.39 5.44
N SER A 123 -2.31 27.61 6.51
CA SER A 123 -1.34 26.54 6.53
C SER A 123 -2.12 25.23 6.56
N GLU A 124 -2.24 24.56 5.45
CA GLU A 124 -2.82 23.23 5.38
C GLU A 124 -1.73 22.20 5.70
N MET A 125 -1.90 21.49 6.81
CA MET A 125 -1.18 20.25 7.03
C MET A 125 -1.94 19.14 6.28
N CYS A 126 -1.43 18.78 5.10
CA CYS A 126 -1.95 17.64 4.37
C CYS A 126 -1.25 16.38 4.89
N SER A 127 -2.01 15.48 5.49
CA SER A 127 -1.58 14.13 5.79
C SER A 127 -2.09 13.22 4.68
N ASP A 128 -1.18 12.65 3.90
CA ASP A 128 -1.54 11.63 2.91
C ASP A 128 -1.37 10.26 3.56
N GLU A 129 -2.44 9.50 3.62
CA GLU A 129 -2.44 8.14 4.13
C GLU A 129 -2.97 7.19 3.06
N ILE A 130 -2.29 6.07 2.89
CA ILE A 130 -2.70 5.00 1.98
C ILE A 130 -2.82 3.68 2.74
N MET A 131 -3.84 2.90 2.42
CA MET A 131 -4.00 1.54 2.89
C MET A 131 -4.69 0.70 1.84
N ARG A 132 -4.06 -0.44 1.47
CA ARG A 132 -4.61 -1.38 0.52
C ARG A 132 -4.33 -2.81 0.96
N VAL A 133 -5.36 -3.62 0.97
CA VAL A 133 -5.27 -5.06 1.25
C VAL A 133 -5.76 -5.81 0.03
N VAL A 134 -4.99 -6.83 -0.37
CA VAL A 134 -5.28 -7.68 -1.53
C VAL A 134 -5.20 -9.13 -1.10
N ASP A 135 -6.26 -9.87 -1.31
CA ASP A 135 -6.25 -11.32 -1.13
C ASP A 135 -5.69 -11.99 -2.39
N LEU A 136 -4.76 -12.91 -2.19
CA LEU A 136 -4.10 -13.65 -3.26
C LEU A 136 -4.79 -15.00 -3.47
N PRO A 137 -4.98 -15.45 -4.71
CA PRO A 137 -5.68 -16.70 -4.99
C PRO A 137 -4.87 -17.95 -4.63
N ALA A 138 -3.55 -17.84 -4.44
CA ALA A 138 -2.68 -18.91 -4.03
C ALA A 138 -1.67 -18.44 -2.97
N ASP A 139 -1.09 -19.39 -2.24
CA ASP A 139 -0.09 -19.12 -1.22
C ASP A 139 1.22 -18.62 -1.84
N VAL A 140 1.85 -17.64 -1.21
CA VAL A 140 3.13 -17.06 -1.61
C VAL A 140 4.19 -17.29 -0.53
N GLU A 141 5.45 -17.32 -0.96
CA GLU A 141 6.60 -17.38 -0.07
C GLU A 141 6.99 -15.95 0.34
N ALA A 142 6.46 -15.47 1.46
CA ALA A 142 6.67 -14.12 1.95
C ALA A 142 8.16 -13.76 2.12
N GLU A 143 8.99 -14.73 2.50
CA GLU A 143 10.42 -14.54 2.71
C GLU A 143 11.20 -14.29 1.40
N LYS A 144 10.63 -14.70 0.26
CA LYS A 144 11.21 -14.50 -1.08
C LYS A 144 10.58 -13.31 -1.82
N ALA A 145 9.65 -12.61 -1.18
CA ALA A 145 9.02 -11.44 -1.76
C ALA A 145 10.03 -10.32 -1.99
N ILE A 146 9.94 -9.70 -3.15
CA ILE A 146 10.80 -8.58 -3.54
C ILE A 146 9.94 -7.36 -3.80
N ALA A 147 10.31 -6.23 -3.20
CA ALA A 147 9.65 -4.95 -3.39
C ALA A 147 10.64 -3.91 -3.92
N LYS A 148 10.25 -3.18 -4.96
CA LYS A 148 11.04 -2.11 -5.57
C LYS A 148 10.17 -0.88 -5.76
N LEU A 149 10.65 0.28 -5.30
CA LEU A 149 10.00 1.56 -5.52
C LEU A 149 10.78 2.37 -6.56
N LYS A 150 10.11 2.76 -7.64
CA LYS A 150 10.69 3.61 -8.67
C LYS A 150 9.66 4.59 -9.22
N ASN A 151 10.00 5.88 -9.22
CA ASN A 151 9.16 6.95 -9.78
C ASN A 151 7.70 6.93 -9.28
N GLY A 152 7.48 6.62 -7.99
CA GLY A 152 6.14 6.54 -7.40
C GLY A 152 5.35 5.27 -7.77
N VAL A 153 6.00 4.30 -8.38
CA VAL A 153 5.43 2.97 -8.66
C VAL A 153 6.15 1.94 -7.80
N LEU A 154 5.38 1.21 -7.02
CA LEU A 154 5.83 0.09 -6.21
C LEU A 154 5.60 -1.20 -7.01
N ASP A 155 6.68 -1.86 -7.39
CA ASP A 155 6.68 -3.17 -8.04
C ASP A 155 6.98 -4.25 -7.01
N LEU A 156 6.07 -5.21 -6.87
CA LEU A 156 6.18 -6.35 -5.97
C LEU A 156 6.23 -7.64 -6.78
N HIS A 157 7.20 -8.49 -6.49
CA HIS A 157 7.29 -9.84 -7.01
C HIS A 157 7.10 -10.83 -5.87
N LEU A 158 6.06 -11.65 -5.94
CA LEU A 158 5.62 -12.55 -4.89
C LEU A 158 5.65 -14.00 -5.43
N PRO A 159 6.72 -14.75 -5.21
CA PRO A 159 6.82 -16.15 -5.63
C PRO A 159 5.73 -16.99 -4.95
N LYS A 160 5.06 -17.85 -5.72
CA LYS A 160 4.07 -18.78 -5.19
C LYS A 160 4.77 -19.85 -4.35
N ALA A 161 4.15 -20.20 -3.22
CA ALA A 161 4.61 -21.33 -2.44
C ALA A 161 4.46 -22.61 -3.27
N VAL A 162 5.51 -23.43 -3.28
CA VAL A 162 5.47 -24.73 -3.94
C VAL A 162 4.46 -25.58 -3.19
N GLN A 163 3.29 -25.78 -3.76
CA GLN A 163 2.32 -26.73 -3.20
C GLN A 163 2.97 -28.12 -3.21
N ALA A 164 3.05 -28.77 -2.04
CA ALA A 164 3.44 -30.15 -1.96
C ALA A 164 2.50 -30.96 -2.86
N ARG A 165 3.02 -31.49 -3.96
CA ARG A 165 2.23 -32.35 -4.84
C ARG A 165 1.83 -33.59 -4.03
N SER A 166 0.54 -33.78 -3.81
CA SER A 166 0.04 -35.03 -3.28
C SER A 166 0.33 -36.12 -4.30
N ILE A 167 1.26 -37.00 -3.99
CA ILE A 167 1.54 -38.16 -4.81
C ILE A 167 0.59 -39.28 -4.34
N ARG A 168 -0.33 -39.67 -5.23
CA ARG A 168 -1.16 -40.86 -5.00
C ARG A 168 -0.26 -42.09 -5.08
N ILE A 169 -0.06 -42.76 -3.95
CA ILE A 169 0.67 -44.02 -3.90
C ILE A 169 -0.36 -45.12 -4.06
N GLU A 170 -0.21 -45.93 -5.13
CA GLU A 170 -1.00 -47.15 -5.29
C GLU A 170 -0.31 -48.29 -4.56
N PRO A 171 -0.97 -48.98 -3.61
CA PRO A 171 -0.39 -50.11 -2.94
C PRO A 171 -0.21 -51.27 -3.93
N LYS A 172 1.02 -51.79 -4.05
CA LYS A 172 1.27 -53.03 -4.78
C LYS A 172 0.88 -54.19 -3.88
N THR A 173 -0.02 -55.03 -4.36
CA THR A 173 -0.34 -56.29 -3.71
C THR A 173 0.90 -57.21 -3.80
N ALA A 174 1.48 -57.59 -2.65
CA ALA A 174 2.48 -58.63 -2.62
C ALA A 174 1.79 -59.97 -2.80
N GLY A 175 2.11 -60.69 -3.89
CA GLY A 175 1.71 -62.07 -4.13
C GLY A 175 2.54 -63.08 -3.32
#